data_244da4feae4459c9d804fc55a8a4b23c
#
_entry.id   244da4feae4459c9d804fc55a8a4b23c
#
_cell.length_a   1.000
_cell.length_b   1.000
_cell.length_c   1.000
_cell.angle_alpha   90.00
_cell.angle_beta   90.00
_cell.angle_gamma   90.00
#
_symmetry.space_group_name_H-M   'P 1'
#
loop_
_entity.id
_entity.type
_entity.pdbx_description
1 polymer ?
#
loop_
_entity_poly.entity_id
_entity_poly.type
_entity_poly.pdbx_seq_one_letter_code
_entity_poly.pdbx_strand_id
1 'polypeptide(L)'
;MADTTATLRDRREAVVREHMESENRHDFDATIATFARPRYEIVPTGDVYDGEEAVRAYFAASRAAFPDQRNEVKSIRHADDAVIAEFDLLGTHLGPLRALPPTGRAFRCRMSAHFIFEGDALVCERVYFDQLTIMRQLGLAHETTSLAGRATMLLSHPLTIGRAVARRVRR
;
A
#
# COMPACT_ATOMS: atom_id res chain seq x y z
N MET A 1 20.74 -0.59 38.43
CA MET A 1 20.42 -0.81 37.00
C MET A 1 18.91 -1.02 36.95
N ALA A 2 18.16 -0.05 36.41
CA ALA A 2 16.72 -0.20 36.25
C ALA A 2 16.49 -1.17 35.09
N ASP A 3 15.96 -2.34 35.39
CA ASP A 3 15.44 -3.27 34.41
C ASP A 3 14.16 -2.62 33.83
N THR A 4 14.32 -1.93 32.70
CA THR A 4 13.21 -1.24 32.05
C THR A 4 12.40 -2.30 31.31
N THR A 5 11.43 -2.90 31.97
CA THR A 5 10.47 -3.82 31.35
C THR A 5 9.74 -3.05 30.25
N ALA A 6 9.96 -3.44 28.99
CA ALA A 6 9.35 -2.80 27.83
C ALA A 6 7.82 -2.78 27.95
N THR A 7 7.22 -1.61 27.69
CA THR A 7 5.76 -1.45 27.72
C THR A 7 5.10 -2.21 26.57
N LEU A 8 3.79 -2.41 26.61
CA LEU A 8 3.05 -3.01 25.49
C LEU A 8 3.25 -2.19 24.20
N ARG A 9 3.29 -0.86 24.32
CA ARG A 9 3.56 0.03 23.17
C ARG A 9 4.94 -0.20 22.58
N ASP A 10 5.97 -0.31 23.41
CA ASP A 10 7.35 -0.53 22.98
C ASP A 10 7.48 -1.87 22.24
N ARG A 11 6.84 -2.93 22.76
CA ARG A 11 6.85 -4.25 22.10
C ARG A 11 6.16 -4.22 20.75
N ARG A 12 4.96 -3.63 20.67
CA ARG A 12 4.23 -3.50 19.40
C ARG A 12 5.01 -2.67 18.36
N GLU A 13 5.63 -1.56 18.79
CA GLU A 13 6.44 -0.75 17.89
C GLU A 13 7.67 -1.52 17.41
N ALA A 14 8.32 -2.30 18.26
CA ALA A 14 9.45 -3.14 17.86
C ALA A 14 9.06 -4.17 16.81
N VAL A 15 7.89 -4.81 16.96
CA VAL A 15 7.33 -5.74 15.95
C VAL A 15 7.11 -5.03 14.62
N VAL A 16 6.50 -3.83 14.61
CA VAL A 16 6.25 -3.07 13.38
C VAL A 16 7.54 -2.63 12.69
N ARG A 17 8.53 -2.19 13.47
CA ARG A 17 9.85 -1.81 12.92
C ARG A 17 10.56 -2.99 12.28
N GLU A 18 10.59 -4.14 12.94
CA GLU A 18 11.18 -5.36 12.37
C GLU A 18 10.42 -5.82 11.12
N HIS A 19 9.08 -5.75 11.15
CA HIS A 19 8.24 -6.06 10.00
C HIS A 19 8.64 -5.22 8.77
N MET A 20 8.62 -3.90 8.90
CA MET A 20 8.94 -2.98 7.80
C MET A 20 10.40 -3.09 7.34
N GLU A 21 11.33 -3.38 8.26
CA GLU A 21 12.74 -3.55 7.93
C GLU A 21 13.02 -4.87 7.23
N SER A 22 12.37 -5.97 7.66
CA SER A 22 12.46 -7.26 6.97
C SER A 22 11.85 -7.20 5.56
N GLU A 23 10.77 -6.45 5.36
CA GLU A 23 10.26 -6.14 4.01
C GLU A 23 11.29 -5.43 3.15
N ASN A 24 11.99 -4.42 3.69
CA ASN A 24 13.04 -3.70 2.99
C ASN A 24 14.23 -4.59 2.60
N ARG A 25 14.54 -5.58 3.44
CA ARG A 25 15.56 -6.59 3.14
C ARG A 25 15.08 -7.68 2.20
N HIS A 26 13.78 -7.69 1.85
CA HIS A 26 13.09 -8.77 1.11
C HIS A 26 13.17 -10.14 1.81
N ASP A 27 13.27 -10.11 3.14
CA ASP A 27 13.24 -11.29 3.99
C ASP A 27 11.79 -11.58 4.42
N PHE A 28 11.06 -12.22 3.51
CA PHE A 28 9.63 -12.46 3.72
C PHE A 28 9.35 -13.54 4.78
N ASP A 29 10.31 -14.40 5.06
CA ASP A 29 10.18 -15.35 6.16
C ASP A 29 10.19 -14.59 7.50
N ALA A 30 11.14 -13.67 7.68
CA ALA A 30 11.18 -12.80 8.85
C ALA A 30 9.94 -11.89 8.93
N THR A 31 9.49 -11.32 7.80
CA THR A 31 8.28 -10.47 7.75
C THR A 31 7.04 -11.25 8.21
N ILE A 32 6.83 -12.45 7.67
CA ILE A 32 5.69 -13.31 8.03
C ILE A 32 5.76 -13.76 9.47
N ALA A 33 6.95 -14.04 10.00
CA ALA A 33 7.16 -14.44 11.39
C ALA A 33 6.79 -13.34 12.41
N THR A 34 6.65 -12.08 11.99
CA THR A 34 6.15 -11.00 12.86
C THR A 34 4.65 -11.12 13.17
N PHE A 35 3.89 -11.85 12.35
CA PHE A 35 2.47 -12.07 12.56
C PHE A 35 2.21 -13.30 13.45
N ALA A 36 1.24 -13.17 14.33
CA ALA A 36 0.61 -14.35 14.93
C ALA A 36 -0.33 -15.05 13.94
N ARG A 37 -0.97 -14.26 13.05
CA ARG A 37 -1.79 -14.73 11.95
C ARG A 37 -1.61 -13.78 10.77
N PRO A 38 -0.87 -14.19 9.71
CA PRO A 38 -0.61 -13.33 8.56
C PRO A 38 -1.90 -12.93 7.84
N ARG A 39 -2.14 -11.61 7.74
CA ARG A 39 -3.27 -11.04 7.00
C ARG A 39 -2.92 -9.65 6.50
N TYR A 40 -3.13 -9.42 5.19
CA TYR A 40 -3.00 -8.12 4.54
C TYR A 40 -4.33 -7.67 3.95
N GLU A 41 -4.69 -6.41 4.17
CA GLU A 41 -5.85 -5.76 3.57
C GLU A 41 -5.39 -4.54 2.78
N ILE A 42 -5.56 -4.57 1.46
CA ILE A 42 -5.19 -3.47 0.56
C ILE A 42 -6.45 -2.66 0.26
N VAL A 43 -6.71 -1.65 1.05
CA VAL A 43 -7.96 -0.87 1.03
C VAL A 43 -8.28 -0.27 -0.33
N PRO A 44 -7.34 0.35 -1.09
CA PRO A 44 -7.66 0.96 -2.38
C PRO A 44 -8.14 0.00 -3.45
N THR A 45 -7.76 -1.28 -3.37
CA THR A 45 -8.16 -2.31 -4.35
C THR A 45 -9.23 -3.25 -3.81
N GLY A 46 -9.45 -3.26 -2.49
CA GLY A 46 -10.33 -4.20 -1.79
C GLY A 46 -9.76 -5.62 -1.70
N ASP A 47 -8.49 -5.82 -2.08
CA ASP A 47 -7.85 -7.14 -1.98
C ASP A 47 -7.57 -7.49 -0.51
N VAL A 48 -7.81 -8.76 -0.17
CA VAL A 48 -7.50 -9.35 1.14
C VAL A 48 -6.69 -10.62 0.93
N TYR A 49 -5.54 -10.68 1.57
CA TYR A 49 -4.66 -11.85 1.59
C TYR A 49 -4.69 -12.41 3.02
N ASP A 50 -5.35 -13.55 3.23
CA ASP A 50 -5.55 -14.15 4.55
C ASP A 50 -4.82 -15.50 4.62
N GLY A 51 -3.94 -15.63 5.60
CA GLY A 51 -3.07 -16.77 5.80
C GLY A 51 -1.71 -16.64 5.13
N GLU A 52 -0.76 -17.44 5.59
CA GLU A 52 0.65 -17.38 5.18
C GLU A 52 0.85 -17.55 3.68
N GLU A 53 0.18 -18.53 3.06
CA GLU A 53 0.32 -18.81 1.62
C GLU A 53 -0.13 -17.61 0.77
N ALA A 54 -1.28 -17.00 1.12
CA ALA A 54 -1.81 -15.84 0.41
C ALA A 54 -0.91 -14.62 0.54
N VAL A 55 -0.36 -14.37 1.75
CA VAL A 55 0.57 -13.28 2.00
C VAL A 55 1.90 -13.49 1.27
N ARG A 56 2.44 -14.71 1.24
CA ARG A 56 3.63 -15.05 0.45
C ARG A 56 3.42 -14.80 -1.04
N ALA A 57 2.28 -15.21 -1.59
CA ALA A 57 1.94 -15.00 -2.98
C ALA A 57 1.85 -13.49 -3.31
N TYR A 58 1.28 -12.68 -2.40
CA TYR A 58 1.24 -11.22 -2.52
C TYR A 58 2.66 -10.62 -2.57
N PHE A 59 3.54 -10.97 -1.64
CA PHE A 59 4.92 -10.49 -1.64
C PHE A 59 5.66 -10.89 -2.93
N ALA A 60 5.55 -12.14 -3.35
CA ALA A 60 6.18 -12.61 -4.58
C ALA A 60 5.72 -11.81 -5.81
N ALA A 61 4.40 -11.59 -5.95
CA ALA A 61 3.83 -10.80 -7.04
C ALA A 61 4.27 -9.32 -6.99
N SER A 62 4.28 -8.72 -5.79
CA SER A 62 4.71 -7.34 -5.59
C SER A 62 6.19 -7.15 -5.96
N ARG A 63 7.06 -8.06 -5.53
CA ARG A 63 8.51 -7.99 -5.84
C ARG A 63 8.83 -8.36 -7.28
N ALA A 64 8.04 -9.22 -7.90
CA ALA A 64 8.16 -9.46 -9.35
C ALA A 64 7.87 -8.17 -10.15
N ALA A 65 6.84 -7.40 -9.74
CA ALA A 65 6.50 -6.14 -10.38
C ALA A 65 7.48 -5.00 -10.05
N PHE A 66 7.96 -4.93 -8.80
CA PHE A 66 8.80 -3.87 -8.25
C PHE A 66 10.00 -4.46 -7.47
N PRO A 67 11.05 -4.96 -8.15
CA PRO A 67 12.16 -5.65 -7.50
C PRO A 67 12.97 -4.79 -6.51
N ASP A 68 12.95 -3.47 -6.68
CA ASP A 68 13.63 -2.47 -5.84
C ASP A 68 12.71 -1.80 -4.82
N GLN A 69 11.52 -2.36 -4.58
CA GLN A 69 10.53 -1.78 -3.67
C GLN A 69 11.09 -1.67 -2.25
N ARG A 70 10.87 -0.49 -1.64
CA ARG A 70 11.27 -0.23 -0.26
C ARG A 70 10.34 0.78 0.42
N ASN A 71 10.32 0.68 1.75
CA ASN A 71 9.58 1.55 2.65
C ASN A 71 10.52 2.58 3.28
N GLU A 72 10.18 3.87 3.22
CA GLU A 72 10.84 4.94 3.98
C GLU A 72 9.91 5.46 5.07
N VAL A 73 10.04 4.96 6.29
CA VAL A 73 9.20 5.34 7.43
C VAL A 73 9.36 6.82 7.75
N LYS A 74 8.25 7.53 7.91
CA LYS A 74 8.19 8.96 8.26
C LYS A 74 7.73 9.18 9.70
N SER A 75 6.73 8.45 10.14
CA SER A 75 6.24 8.54 11.51
C SER A 75 5.57 7.25 11.95
N ILE A 76 5.61 7.00 13.25
CA ILE A 76 4.87 5.92 13.90
C ILE A 76 4.00 6.54 14.99
N ARG A 77 2.76 6.09 15.09
CA ARG A 77 1.78 6.49 16.10
C ARG A 77 1.10 5.27 16.69
N HIS A 78 0.64 5.39 17.92
CA HIS A 78 -0.06 4.32 18.64
C HIS A 78 -1.53 4.64 18.81
N ALA A 79 -2.38 3.65 18.56
CA ALA A 79 -3.78 3.59 18.95
C ALA A 79 -3.96 2.46 20.00
N ASP A 80 -5.18 2.26 20.48
CA ASP A 80 -5.45 1.28 21.54
C ASP A 80 -5.16 -0.17 21.09
N ASP A 81 -5.54 -0.49 19.84
CA ASP A 81 -5.40 -1.81 19.23
C ASP A 81 -4.48 -1.83 18.00
N ALA A 82 -3.80 -0.72 17.70
CA ALA A 82 -2.99 -0.62 16.49
C ALA A 82 -1.74 0.24 16.68
N VAL A 83 -0.74 -0.04 15.83
CA VAL A 83 0.37 0.87 15.54
C VAL A 83 0.17 1.36 14.10
N ILE A 84 0.23 2.67 13.89
CA ILE A 84 0.02 3.30 12.59
C ILE A 84 1.35 3.83 12.10
N ALA A 85 1.83 3.33 10.97
CA ALA A 85 3.02 3.82 10.30
C ALA A 85 2.65 4.65 9.07
N GLU A 86 3.17 5.88 8.98
CA GLU A 86 3.23 6.64 7.74
C GLU A 86 4.59 6.46 7.10
N PHE A 87 4.62 6.15 5.81
CA PHE A 87 5.86 5.93 5.07
C PHE A 87 5.68 6.30 3.59
N ASP A 88 6.80 6.50 2.90
CA ASP A 88 6.81 6.51 1.45
C ASP A 88 7.15 5.12 0.96
N LEU A 89 6.32 4.55 0.10
CA LEU A 89 6.65 3.38 -0.69
C LEU A 89 7.27 3.83 -2.00
N LEU A 90 8.44 3.27 -2.35
CA LEU A 90 9.15 3.54 -3.58
C LEU A 90 9.38 2.25 -4.34
N GLY A 91 9.48 2.34 -5.64
CA GLY A 91 9.83 1.20 -6.49
C GLY A 91 9.85 1.58 -7.96
N THR A 92 10.43 0.71 -8.79
CA THR A 92 10.47 0.84 -10.25
C THR A 92 9.70 -0.32 -10.88
N HIS A 93 8.76 -0.02 -11.77
CA HIS A 93 7.91 -1.01 -12.42
C HIS A 93 8.69 -1.77 -13.52
N LEU A 94 9.36 -2.85 -13.13
CA LEU A 94 10.26 -3.63 -13.98
C LEU A 94 9.71 -5.01 -14.36
N GLY A 95 8.63 -5.45 -13.74
CA GLY A 95 7.97 -6.73 -14.05
C GLY A 95 6.45 -6.57 -14.22
N PRO A 96 5.73 -7.64 -14.52
CA PRO A 96 4.30 -7.58 -14.76
C PRO A 96 3.53 -7.20 -13.47
N LEU A 97 2.63 -6.21 -13.58
CA LEU A 97 1.69 -5.84 -12.53
C LEU A 97 0.28 -6.31 -12.95
N ARG A 98 -0.14 -7.48 -12.50
CA ARG A 98 -1.34 -8.17 -13.02
C ARG A 98 -1.25 -8.32 -14.55
N ALA A 99 -2.20 -7.77 -15.32
CA ALA A 99 -2.19 -7.78 -16.77
C ALA A 99 -1.36 -6.64 -17.42
N LEU A 100 -0.76 -5.76 -16.62
CA LEU A 100 0.00 -4.61 -17.13
C LEU A 100 1.46 -5.01 -17.38
N PRO A 101 2.01 -4.76 -18.58
CA PRO A 101 3.43 -4.95 -18.84
C PRO A 101 4.27 -3.89 -18.11
N PRO A 102 5.56 -4.16 -17.85
CA PRO A 102 6.44 -3.23 -17.16
C PRO A 102 6.56 -1.90 -17.93
N THR A 103 6.49 -0.78 -17.20
CA THR A 103 6.62 0.56 -17.79
C THR A 103 8.03 1.12 -17.70
N GLY A 104 8.92 0.52 -16.89
CA GLY A 104 10.26 1.03 -16.58
C GLY A 104 10.26 2.30 -15.73
N ARG A 105 9.11 2.75 -15.23
CA ARG A 105 8.97 4.00 -14.48
C ARG A 105 9.02 3.77 -12.97
N ALA A 106 9.67 4.69 -12.28
CA ALA A 106 9.69 4.74 -10.82
C ALA A 106 8.45 5.45 -10.27
N PHE A 107 8.10 5.10 -9.02
CA PHE A 107 7.09 5.78 -8.26
C PHE A 107 7.54 6.04 -6.82
N ARG A 108 6.94 7.05 -6.21
CA ARG A 108 6.94 7.30 -4.76
C ARG A 108 5.50 7.61 -4.34
N CYS A 109 4.99 6.87 -3.39
CA CYS A 109 3.63 7.06 -2.88
C CYS A 109 3.62 7.15 -1.36
N ARG A 110 2.99 8.18 -0.80
CA ARG A 110 2.72 8.27 0.63
C ARG A 110 1.65 7.25 1.00
N MET A 111 1.95 6.44 2.00
CA MET A 111 1.08 5.38 2.51
C MET A 111 0.87 5.51 4.01
N SER A 112 -0.21 4.91 4.49
CA SER A 112 -0.44 4.65 5.90
C SER A 112 -0.79 3.17 6.06
N ALA A 113 -0.03 2.45 6.88
CA ALA A 113 -0.34 1.10 7.29
C ALA A 113 -0.81 1.07 8.74
N HIS A 114 -1.90 0.38 9.00
CA HIS A 114 -2.43 0.11 10.33
C HIS A 114 -2.09 -1.34 10.67
N PHE A 115 -1.13 -1.51 11.56
CA PHE A 115 -0.74 -2.80 12.13
C PHE A 115 -1.65 -3.08 13.32
N ILE A 116 -2.58 -4.01 13.15
CA ILE A 116 -3.65 -4.32 14.11
C ILE A 116 -3.20 -5.46 15.02
N PHE A 117 -3.38 -5.28 16.33
CA PHE A 117 -2.93 -6.19 17.37
C PHE A 117 -4.07 -6.73 18.22
N GLU A 118 -3.97 -8.01 18.56
CA GLU A 118 -4.73 -8.65 19.65
C GLU A 118 -3.75 -8.87 20.81
N GLY A 119 -3.83 -8.04 21.87
CA GLY A 119 -2.78 -7.99 22.89
C GLY A 119 -1.46 -7.48 22.32
N ASP A 120 -0.40 -8.28 22.35
CA ASP A 120 0.90 -8.02 21.72
C ASP A 120 1.10 -8.76 20.38
N ALA A 121 0.10 -9.54 19.95
CA ALA A 121 0.14 -10.33 18.73
C ALA A 121 -0.32 -9.50 17.52
N LEU A 122 0.53 -9.34 16.51
CA LEU A 122 0.16 -8.71 15.23
C LEU A 122 -0.73 -9.68 14.44
N VAL A 123 -1.94 -9.24 14.07
CA VAL A 123 -2.93 -10.10 13.39
C VAL A 123 -3.35 -9.59 12.02
N CYS A 124 -3.08 -8.32 11.69
CA CYS A 124 -3.41 -7.77 10.38
C CYS A 124 -2.57 -6.54 10.07
N GLU A 125 -2.14 -6.40 8.82
CA GLU A 125 -1.72 -5.13 8.25
C GLU A 125 -2.76 -4.63 7.25
N ARG A 126 -3.27 -3.42 7.49
CA ARG A 126 -4.24 -2.76 6.61
C ARG A 126 -3.62 -1.52 5.99
N VAL A 127 -3.50 -1.50 4.67
CA VAL A 127 -2.75 -0.48 3.94
C VAL A 127 -3.67 0.48 3.20
N TYR A 128 -3.43 1.77 3.37
CA TYR A 128 -4.11 2.88 2.70
C TYR A 128 -3.14 3.68 1.85
N PHE A 129 -3.49 3.94 0.60
CA PHE A 129 -2.71 4.79 -0.29
C PHE A 129 -3.55 5.33 -1.45
N ASP A 130 -3.02 6.33 -2.14
CA ASP A 130 -3.61 6.84 -3.37
C ASP A 130 -3.10 6.04 -4.59
N GLN A 131 -3.89 5.06 -5.00
CA GLN A 131 -3.58 4.24 -6.18
C GLN A 131 -3.45 5.08 -7.45
N LEU A 132 -4.23 6.16 -7.59
CA LEU A 132 -4.17 7.03 -8.77
C LEU A 132 -2.82 7.73 -8.87
N THR A 133 -2.23 8.12 -7.75
CA THR A 133 -0.88 8.70 -7.70
C THR A 133 0.15 7.72 -8.26
N ILE A 134 0.10 6.44 -7.91
CA ILE A 134 0.99 5.42 -8.49
C ILE A 134 0.73 5.28 -9.99
N MET A 135 -0.53 5.11 -10.41
CA MET A 135 -0.88 4.93 -11.83
C MET A 135 -0.43 6.12 -12.70
N ARG A 136 -0.51 7.34 -12.18
CA ARG A 136 -0.04 8.55 -12.89
C ARG A 136 1.48 8.56 -13.06
N GLN A 137 2.23 8.22 -12.02
CA GLN A 137 3.69 8.17 -12.08
C GLN A 137 4.17 7.05 -13.02
N LEU A 138 3.47 5.93 -13.06
CA LEU A 138 3.73 4.85 -14.02
C LEU A 138 3.31 5.20 -15.46
N GLY A 139 2.61 6.32 -15.68
CA GLY A 139 2.12 6.75 -17.00
C GLY A 139 0.89 6.00 -17.48
N LEU A 140 0.17 5.35 -16.58
CA LEU A 140 -1.03 4.55 -16.85
C LEU A 140 -2.34 5.34 -16.63
N ALA A 141 -2.24 6.51 -15.98
CA ALA A 141 -3.36 7.41 -15.79
C ALA A 141 -2.93 8.86 -16.00
N HIS A 142 -3.90 9.73 -16.30
CA HIS A 142 -3.71 11.16 -16.46
C HIS A 142 -4.32 11.94 -15.29
N GLU A 143 -3.78 13.11 -15.00
CA GLU A 143 -4.43 14.09 -14.13
C GLU A 143 -5.79 14.48 -14.72
N THR A 144 -6.87 14.33 -13.95
CA THR A 144 -8.24 14.56 -14.43
C THR A 144 -8.47 16.01 -14.87
N THR A 145 -7.73 16.96 -14.32
CA THR A 145 -7.78 18.38 -14.66
C THR A 145 -6.92 18.77 -15.87
N SER A 146 -5.99 17.91 -16.30
CA SER A 146 -5.15 18.14 -17.48
C SER A 146 -5.95 18.00 -18.78
N LEU A 147 -5.44 18.58 -19.87
CA LEU A 147 -6.07 18.43 -21.21
C LEU A 147 -6.13 16.95 -21.63
N ALA A 148 -5.05 16.18 -21.41
CA ALA A 148 -5.02 14.76 -21.70
C ALA A 148 -6.03 13.97 -20.83
N GLY A 149 -6.14 14.26 -19.54
CA GLY A 149 -7.11 13.63 -18.65
C GLY A 149 -8.55 13.93 -19.03
N ARG A 150 -8.83 15.19 -19.42
CA ARG A 150 -10.16 15.58 -19.92
C ARG A 150 -10.51 14.86 -21.21
N ALA A 151 -9.57 14.74 -22.15
CA ALA A 151 -9.76 13.98 -23.39
C ALA A 151 -10.01 12.50 -23.10
N THR A 152 -9.21 11.90 -22.22
CA THR A 152 -9.38 10.50 -21.80
C THR A 152 -10.75 10.27 -21.16
N MET A 153 -11.22 11.16 -20.27
CA MET A 153 -12.56 11.07 -19.66
C MET A 153 -13.67 11.12 -20.71
N LEU A 154 -13.58 12.04 -21.66
CA LEU A 154 -14.58 12.17 -22.73
C LEU A 154 -14.65 10.90 -23.59
N LEU A 155 -13.50 10.31 -23.93
CA LEU A 155 -13.41 9.11 -24.75
C LEU A 155 -13.86 7.85 -24.00
N SER A 156 -13.47 7.72 -22.73
CA SER A 156 -13.77 6.52 -21.93
C SER A 156 -15.16 6.51 -21.32
N HIS A 157 -15.75 7.69 -21.08
CA HIS A 157 -17.04 7.83 -20.40
C HIS A 157 -18.01 8.80 -21.10
N PRO A 158 -18.26 8.65 -22.44
CA PRO A 158 -19.02 9.63 -23.22
C PRO A 158 -20.44 9.82 -22.72
N LEU A 159 -21.12 8.74 -22.30
CA LEU A 159 -22.49 8.80 -21.80
C LEU A 159 -22.59 9.52 -20.45
N THR A 160 -21.65 9.26 -19.55
CA THR A 160 -21.63 9.89 -18.23
C THR A 160 -21.39 11.39 -18.35
N ILE A 161 -20.41 11.79 -19.14
CA ILE A 161 -20.06 13.19 -19.38
C ILE A 161 -21.18 13.90 -20.16
N GLY A 162 -21.71 13.27 -21.21
CA GLY A 162 -22.82 13.84 -21.98
C GLY A 162 -24.07 14.12 -21.12
N ARG A 163 -24.43 13.17 -20.24
CA ARG A 163 -25.54 13.39 -19.29
C ARG A 163 -25.26 14.53 -18.28
N ALA A 164 -24.01 14.63 -17.79
CA ALA A 164 -23.63 15.70 -16.88
C ALA A 164 -23.72 17.09 -17.53
N VAL A 165 -23.24 17.22 -18.78
CA VAL A 165 -23.34 18.45 -19.57
C VAL A 165 -24.82 18.81 -19.84
N ALA A 166 -25.64 17.85 -20.28
CA ALA A 166 -27.06 18.08 -20.57
C ALA A 166 -27.84 18.56 -19.32
N ARG A 167 -27.52 18.07 -18.14
CA ARG A 167 -28.11 18.54 -16.87
C ARG A 167 -27.72 19.98 -16.53
N ARG A 168 -26.50 20.41 -16.89
CA ARG A 168 -26.02 21.78 -16.63
C ARG A 168 -26.69 22.80 -17.54
N VAL A 169 -26.99 22.43 -18.79
CA VAL A 169 -27.66 23.32 -19.76
C VAL A 169 -29.15 23.53 -19.45
N ARG A 170 -29.78 22.60 -18.69
CA ARG A 170 -31.19 22.67 -18.30
C ARG A 170 -31.44 23.43 -16.98
N ARG A 171 -30.41 23.94 -16.33
CA ARG A 171 -30.48 24.81 -15.15
C ARG A 171 -30.15 26.26 -15.50
#